data_68ab756ff8ab59352165fdd22eb7805a
#
_entry.id   68ab756ff8ab59352165fdd22eb7805a
#
_cell.length_a   1.000
_cell.length_b   1.000
_cell.length_c   1.000
_cell.angle_alpha   90.00
_cell.angle_beta   90.00
_cell.angle_gamma   90.00
#
_symmetry.space_group_name_H-M   'P 1'
#
loop_
_entity.id
_entity.type
_entity.pdbx_description
1 polymer ?
#
loop_
_entity_poly.entity_id
_entity_poly.type
_entity_poly.pdbx_seq_one_letter_code
_entity_poly.pdbx_strand_id
1 'polypeptide(L)'
;MAFTRLSISLLLSGLILSAGMPAQAAPEAVMVPEVTAMALEGKWPADWSYQGENGPAHWGELHPSYSKCARGRVQSPVDLGKATTRSRRSTVRVAFHPIRYEIFNDGRGIRAVPLETQHPIRIDRHDYTLKHIVFRAPSEHTFQGRHYPLEAQLVYEADDGALAVLATVFTPGHSNPSLAALTRQPLAEGQRRVLDKPMGTRVLLPRRLPHLRLNGSLTTPPCTEGVNWVVFNQPVQATRAQIEAMTRLIGQPNNRPVQPAHRRLMVEETR
;
A
#
# COMPACT_ATOMS: atom_id res chain seq x y z
N MET A 1 -81.71 35.26 -17.31
CA MET A 1 -81.13 36.02 -16.17
C MET A 1 -79.94 35.28 -15.63
N ALA A 2 -78.76 35.67 -16.01
CA ALA A 2 -77.49 35.01 -15.65
C ALA A 2 -76.78 35.87 -14.60
N PHE A 3 -76.50 35.30 -13.44
CA PHE A 3 -75.64 35.91 -12.42
C PHE A 3 -74.23 35.38 -12.51
N THR A 4 -73.34 36.27 -12.92
CA THR A 4 -71.89 36.03 -12.95
C THR A 4 -71.32 36.28 -11.56
N ARG A 5 -70.62 35.26 -10.96
CA ARG A 5 -69.87 35.43 -9.73
C ARG A 5 -68.40 35.69 -10.07
N LEU A 6 -67.90 36.80 -9.63
CA LEU A 6 -66.50 37.21 -9.70
C LEU A 6 -65.75 36.62 -8.49
N SER A 7 -64.74 35.74 -8.70
CA SER A 7 -63.89 35.28 -7.67
C SER A 7 -62.58 36.04 -7.73
N ILE A 8 -62.20 36.71 -6.63
CA ILE A 8 -60.96 37.42 -6.44
C ILE A 8 -60.01 36.44 -5.76
N SER A 9 -58.93 36.02 -6.45
CA SER A 9 -57.85 35.24 -5.88
C SER A 9 -56.75 36.18 -5.39
N LEU A 10 -56.52 36.15 -4.09
CA LEU A 10 -55.36 36.80 -3.46
C LEU A 10 -54.14 35.90 -3.61
N LEU A 11 -53.12 36.37 -4.34
CA LEU A 11 -51.81 35.74 -4.41
C LEU A 11 -50.94 36.27 -3.26
N LEU A 12 -50.69 35.47 -2.24
CA LEU A 12 -49.67 35.73 -1.23
C LEU A 12 -48.33 35.25 -1.76
N SER A 13 -47.42 36.15 -2.16
CA SER A 13 -46.04 35.86 -2.50
C SER A 13 -45.21 35.74 -1.21
N GLY A 14 -44.94 34.52 -0.77
CA GLY A 14 -44.01 34.25 0.33
C GLY A 14 -42.56 34.28 -0.17
N LEU A 15 -41.80 35.28 0.27
CA LEU A 15 -40.37 35.39 0.05
C LEU A 15 -39.66 34.38 1.00
N ILE A 16 -39.17 33.25 0.46
CA ILE A 16 -38.33 32.33 1.21
C ILE A 16 -36.87 32.81 1.10
N LEU A 17 -36.37 33.43 2.17
CA LEU A 17 -34.93 33.68 2.34
C LEU A 17 -34.25 32.34 2.59
N SER A 18 -33.60 31.77 1.59
CA SER A 18 -32.67 30.65 1.79
C SER A 18 -31.34 31.19 2.33
N ALA A 19 -31.10 31.03 3.63
CA ALA A 19 -29.81 31.24 4.23
C ALA A 19 -28.87 30.16 3.68
N GLY A 20 -28.01 30.54 2.74
CA GLY A 20 -26.93 29.66 2.23
C GLY A 20 -25.97 29.35 3.37
N MET A 21 -25.90 28.08 3.80
CA MET A 21 -24.81 27.60 4.63
C MET A 21 -23.49 27.71 3.82
N PRO A 22 -22.39 28.21 4.44
CA PRO A 22 -21.11 28.18 3.77
C PRO A 22 -20.73 26.71 3.50
N ALA A 23 -20.45 26.40 2.25
CA ALA A 23 -19.91 25.10 1.86
C ALA A 23 -18.57 24.94 2.58
N GLN A 24 -18.51 24.03 3.56
CA GLN A 24 -17.25 23.56 4.11
C GLN A 24 -16.47 22.91 2.96
N ALA A 25 -15.34 23.50 2.61
CA ALA A 25 -14.41 22.88 1.68
C ALA A 25 -14.05 21.49 2.22
N ALA A 26 -14.34 20.46 1.44
CA ALA A 26 -13.87 19.11 1.74
C ALA A 26 -12.33 19.17 1.81
N PRO A 27 -11.70 18.49 2.79
CA PRO A 27 -10.26 18.43 2.83
C PRO A 27 -9.77 17.88 1.49
N GLU A 28 -8.83 18.59 0.85
CA GLU A 28 -8.20 18.14 -0.39
C GLU A 28 -7.66 16.74 -0.19
N ALA A 29 -8.19 15.77 -0.90
CA ALA A 29 -7.65 14.42 -0.90
C ALA A 29 -6.29 14.48 -1.60
N VAL A 30 -5.22 14.15 -0.86
CA VAL A 30 -3.88 14.04 -1.43
C VAL A 30 -3.93 13.06 -2.60
N MET A 31 -3.55 13.52 -3.78
CA MET A 31 -3.56 12.71 -5.00
C MET A 31 -2.59 11.53 -4.85
N VAL A 32 -3.00 10.35 -5.31
CA VAL A 32 -2.20 9.12 -5.19
C VAL A 32 -0.81 9.22 -5.85
N PRO A 33 -0.64 9.88 -7.01
CA PRO A 33 0.69 10.15 -7.59
C PRO A 33 1.61 10.96 -6.66
N GLU A 34 1.04 11.90 -5.91
CA GLU A 34 1.78 12.70 -4.93
C GLU A 34 2.29 11.85 -3.76
N VAL A 35 1.50 10.91 -3.28
CA VAL A 35 1.92 9.98 -2.22
C VAL A 35 3.08 9.09 -2.66
N THR A 36 3.06 8.62 -3.90
CA THR A 36 4.18 7.84 -4.47
C THR A 36 5.44 8.69 -4.55
N ALA A 37 5.33 9.94 -5.02
CA ALA A 37 6.45 10.88 -5.08
C ALA A 37 7.02 11.18 -3.68
N MET A 38 6.16 11.47 -2.70
CA MET A 38 6.56 11.66 -1.29
C MET A 38 7.35 10.47 -0.75
N ALA A 39 6.88 9.24 -1.04
CA ALA A 39 7.55 8.03 -0.61
C ALA A 39 8.93 7.86 -1.26
N LEU A 40 9.10 8.25 -2.52
CA LEU A 40 10.35 8.16 -3.26
C LEU A 40 11.35 9.27 -2.89
N GLU A 41 10.85 10.47 -2.55
CA GLU A 41 11.67 11.62 -2.18
C GLU A 41 11.95 11.72 -0.68
N GLY A 42 11.20 10.98 0.15
CA GLY A 42 11.28 11.07 1.61
C GLY A 42 10.71 12.38 2.18
N LYS A 43 9.96 13.13 1.36
CA LYS A 43 9.36 14.41 1.75
C LYS A 43 7.90 14.20 2.17
N TRP A 44 7.63 14.36 3.45
CA TRP A 44 6.31 14.15 4.04
C TRP A 44 5.75 15.45 4.61
N PRO A 45 4.42 15.68 4.58
CA PRO A 45 3.77 16.86 5.18
C PRO A 45 4.02 17.01 6.68
N ALA A 46 4.19 15.88 7.38
CA ALA A 46 4.60 15.84 8.78
C ALA A 46 5.56 14.68 9.00
N ASP A 47 6.47 14.83 9.94
CA ASP A 47 7.37 13.75 10.33
C ASP A 47 6.61 12.64 11.04
N TRP A 48 6.90 11.38 10.70
CA TRP A 48 6.29 10.20 11.27
C TRP A 48 7.33 9.09 11.43
N SER A 49 7.10 8.19 12.36
CA SER A 49 7.97 7.06 12.64
C SER A 49 7.16 5.79 12.90
N TYR A 50 7.83 4.70 13.24
CA TYR A 50 7.17 3.48 13.70
C TYR A 50 7.13 3.35 15.23
N GLN A 51 7.67 4.32 15.96
CA GLN A 51 7.78 4.28 17.42
C GLN A 51 7.52 5.67 18.03
N GLY A 52 7.22 5.69 19.34
CA GLY A 52 7.05 6.92 20.09
C GLY A 52 5.82 7.74 19.68
N GLU A 53 5.90 9.03 19.93
CA GLU A 53 4.80 9.98 19.73
C GLU A 53 4.41 10.16 18.26
N ASN A 54 5.35 9.94 17.34
CA ASN A 54 5.10 9.98 15.89
C ASN A 54 4.81 8.57 15.30
N GLY A 55 4.55 7.58 16.17
CA GLY A 55 4.29 6.20 15.80
C GLY A 55 2.88 5.95 15.27
N PRO A 56 2.58 4.70 14.85
CA PRO A 56 1.33 4.35 14.17
C PRO A 56 0.04 4.69 14.92
N ALA A 57 0.07 4.72 16.24
CA ALA A 57 -1.08 5.10 17.06
C ALA A 57 -1.48 6.56 16.87
N HIS A 58 -0.54 7.43 16.51
CA HIS A 58 -0.70 8.88 16.42
C HIS A 58 -0.69 9.40 14.97
N TRP A 59 -0.39 8.57 13.97
CA TRP A 59 -0.27 9.03 12.57
C TRP A 59 -1.44 9.89 12.10
N GLY A 60 -2.68 9.53 12.49
CA GLY A 60 -3.88 10.26 12.06
C GLY A 60 -4.02 11.67 12.64
N GLU A 61 -3.20 12.02 13.65
CA GLU A 61 -3.20 13.30 14.35
C GLU A 61 -2.04 14.20 13.89
N LEU A 62 -0.99 13.64 13.27
CA LEU A 62 0.22 14.37 12.89
C LEU A 62 -0.04 15.41 11.80
N HIS A 63 -0.99 15.16 10.89
CA HIS A 63 -1.34 16.07 9.82
C HIS A 63 -2.78 15.80 9.32
N PRO A 64 -3.55 16.82 8.90
CA PRO A 64 -4.91 16.62 8.38
C PRO A 64 -5.02 15.61 7.23
N SER A 65 -4.02 15.56 6.32
CA SER A 65 -3.98 14.58 5.22
C SER A 65 -3.79 13.14 5.71
N TYR A 66 -3.30 12.92 6.95
CA TYR A 66 -3.11 11.59 7.53
C TYR A 66 -4.34 11.05 8.25
N SER A 67 -5.45 11.77 8.22
CA SER A 67 -6.68 11.41 8.95
C SER A 67 -7.20 9.99 8.66
N LYS A 68 -6.91 9.43 7.48
CA LYS A 68 -7.24 8.05 7.13
C LYS A 68 -6.51 7.02 7.99
N CYS A 69 -5.33 7.35 8.54
CA CYS A 69 -4.60 6.45 9.42
C CYS A 69 -5.39 6.12 10.71
N ALA A 70 -6.19 7.08 11.22
CA ALA A 70 -7.03 6.87 12.39
C ALA A 70 -8.49 6.53 12.04
N ARG A 71 -9.06 7.14 11.00
CA ARG A 71 -10.50 7.07 10.69
C ARG A 71 -10.85 6.15 9.52
N GLY A 72 -9.85 5.65 8.78
CA GLY A 72 -10.07 4.76 7.66
C GLY A 72 -10.68 3.42 8.10
N ARG A 73 -11.52 2.85 7.27
CA ARG A 73 -12.23 1.59 7.56
C ARG A 73 -11.74 0.42 6.72
N VAL A 74 -11.00 0.70 5.65
CA VAL A 74 -10.45 -0.29 4.73
C VAL A 74 -8.93 -0.25 4.81
N GLN A 75 -8.40 -0.37 6.03
CA GLN A 75 -7.00 -0.18 6.34
C GLN A 75 -6.18 -1.48 6.21
N SER A 76 -4.89 -1.34 5.89
CA SER A 76 -3.86 -2.39 5.87
C SER A 76 -2.74 -2.09 6.88
N PRO A 77 -1.99 -3.12 7.34
CA PRO A 77 -2.12 -4.55 7.04
C PRO A 77 -3.30 -5.21 7.76
N VAL A 78 -3.60 -6.47 7.40
CA VAL A 78 -4.62 -7.27 8.08
C VAL A 78 -4.08 -8.66 8.43
N ASP A 79 -4.78 -9.35 9.36
CA ASP A 79 -4.55 -10.77 9.56
C ASP A 79 -5.20 -11.59 8.45
N LEU A 80 -4.38 -12.39 7.78
CA LEU A 80 -4.78 -13.26 6.67
C LEU A 80 -5.10 -14.66 7.23
N GLY A 81 -6.25 -14.78 7.87
CA GLY A 81 -6.70 -16.04 8.46
C GLY A 81 -7.22 -17.00 7.40
N LYS A 82 -8.52 -16.95 7.12
CA LYS A 82 -9.17 -17.74 6.08
C LYS A 82 -9.74 -16.85 5.00
N ALA A 83 -9.54 -17.25 3.73
CA ALA A 83 -10.24 -16.62 2.61
C ALA A 83 -11.76 -16.68 2.82
N THR A 84 -12.45 -15.59 2.48
CA THR A 84 -13.92 -15.55 2.49
C THR A 84 -14.52 -16.33 1.31
N THR A 85 -13.78 -16.37 0.20
CA THR A 85 -14.17 -17.11 -1.01
C THR A 85 -12.94 -17.57 -1.79
N ARG A 86 -13.13 -18.45 -2.74
CA ARG A 86 -12.06 -19.01 -3.59
C ARG A 86 -12.41 -18.89 -5.06
N SER A 87 -11.39 -18.56 -5.87
CA SER A 87 -11.46 -18.58 -7.32
C SER A 87 -10.38 -19.50 -7.90
N ARG A 88 -10.78 -20.33 -8.85
CA ARG A 88 -9.81 -21.13 -9.63
C ARG A 88 -9.18 -20.36 -10.79
N ARG A 89 -9.56 -19.11 -10.97
CA ARG A 89 -8.98 -18.22 -12.00
C ARG A 89 -8.24 -17.10 -11.32
N SER A 90 -7.00 -16.90 -11.72
CA SER A 90 -6.27 -15.70 -11.35
C SER A 90 -6.41 -14.65 -12.46
N THR A 91 -6.70 -13.43 -12.03
CA THR A 91 -6.73 -12.26 -12.90
C THR A 91 -5.40 -11.50 -12.88
N VAL A 92 -4.45 -11.97 -12.08
CA VAL A 92 -3.11 -11.37 -11.95
C VAL A 92 -2.17 -12.00 -12.99
N ARG A 93 -1.56 -11.14 -13.81
CA ARG A 93 -0.51 -11.50 -14.76
C ARG A 93 0.74 -10.72 -14.42
N VAL A 94 1.86 -11.42 -14.31
CA VAL A 94 3.14 -10.82 -13.94
C VAL A 94 4.19 -11.18 -14.98
N ALA A 95 4.91 -10.17 -15.46
CA ALA A 95 6.08 -10.32 -16.31
C ALA A 95 7.28 -9.71 -15.60
N PHE A 96 8.38 -10.43 -15.54
CA PHE A 96 9.56 -10.01 -14.80
C PHE A 96 10.78 -10.06 -15.71
N HIS A 97 11.47 -8.93 -15.77
CA HIS A 97 12.79 -8.84 -16.39
C HIS A 97 13.76 -8.26 -15.36
N PRO A 98 15.01 -8.73 -15.31
CA PRO A 98 16.03 -8.09 -14.50
C PRO A 98 16.27 -6.67 -15.02
N ILE A 99 16.23 -5.70 -14.10
CA ILE A 99 16.56 -4.28 -14.36
C ILE A 99 17.44 -3.73 -13.27
N ARG A 100 17.98 -2.53 -13.47
CA ARG A 100 18.76 -1.84 -12.46
C ARG A 100 17.86 -1.15 -11.44
N TYR A 101 18.32 -1.17 -10.21
CA TYR A 101 17.65 -0.49 -9.08
C TYR A 101 18.60 0.44 -8.37
N GLU A 102 18.07 1.56 -7.91
CA GLU A 102 18.67 2.34 -6.82
C GLU A 102 18.05 1.87 -5.51
N ILE A 103 18.88 1.60 -4.50
CA ILE A 103 18.40 1.36 -3.14
C ILE A 103 18.59 2.62 -2.30
N PHE A 104 17.61 2.89 -1.45
CA PHE A 104 17.54 4.07 -0.61
C PHE A 104 17.13 3.67 0.82
N ASN A 105 17.85 4.18 1.82
CA ASN A 105 17.47 4.09 3.22
C ASN A 105 16.91 5.45 3.66
N ASP A 106 15.62 5.53 3.92
CA ASP A 106 14.92 6.77 4.32
C ASP A 106 14.79 6.90 5.86
N GLY A 107 15.54 6.11 6.64
CA GLY A 107 15.43 6.04 8.10
C GLY A 107 14.20 5.27 8.60
N ARG A 108 13.23 5.00 7.72
CA ARG A 108 12.01 4.23 8.00
C ARG A 108 12.03 2.84 7.36
N GLY A 109 13.01 2.60 6.49
CA GLY A 109 13.21 1.32 5.84
C GLY A 109 14.02 1.40 4.57
N ILE A 110 14.16 0.26 3.92
CA ILE A 110 14.88 0.12 2.65
C ILE A 110 13.88 0.10 1.51
N ARG A 111 14.12 0.98 0.52
CA ARG A 111 13.40 1.01 -0.75
C ARG A 111 14.31 0.63 -1.88
N ALA A 112 13.82 -0.17 -2.82
CA ALA A 112 14.48 -0.39 -4.09
C ALA A 112 13.63 0.23 -5.20
N VAL A 113 14.18 1.24 -5.88
CA VAL A 113 13.50 2.03 -6.92
C VAL A 113 14.04 1.61 -8.28
N PRO A 114 13.19 1.19 -9.22
CA PRO A 114 13.62 0.84 -10.57
C PRO A 114 14.17 2.08 -11.29
N LEU A 115 15.29 1.93 -11.98
CA LEU A 115 15.89 2.98 -12.83
C LEU A 115 15.36 2.96 -14.27
N GLU A 116 14.60 1.95 -14.59
CA GLU A 116 14.04 1.72 -15.92
C GLU A 116 12.55 1.41 -15.77
N THR A 117 11.73 1.81 -16.74
CA THR A 117 10.32 1.45 -16.75
C THR A 117 10.18 -0.06 -16.90
N GLN A 118 9.50 -0.69 -15.94
CA GLN A 118 9.21 -2.11 -16.01
C GLN A 118 7.99 -2.40 -16.87
N HIS A 119 7.99 -3.59 -17.47
CA HIS A 119 6.76 -4.12 -18.03
C HIS A 119 5.67 -4.19 -16.95
N PRO A 120 4.47 -3.70 -17.28
CA PRO A 120 3.41 -3.64 -16.31
C PRO A 120 2.99 -5.04 -15.84
N ILE A 121 2.61 -5.14 -14.58
CA ILE A 121 1.75 -6.25 -14.16
C ILE A 121 0.32 -5.91 -14.59
N ARG A 122 -0.47 -6.94 -14.86
CA ARG A 122 -1.88 -6.77 -15.19
C ARG A 122 -2.74 -7.42 -14.11
N ILE A 123 -3.66 -6.63 -13.55
CA ILE A 123 -4.65 -7.09 -12.58
C ILE A 123 -6.03 -6.67 -13.07
N ASP A 124 -6.97 -7.60 -13.21
CA ASP A 124 -8.33 -7.34 -13.70
C ASP A 124 -8.38 -6.52 -15.00
N ARG A 125 -7.42 -6.76 -15.91
CA ARG A 125 -7.22 -6.06 -17.22
C ARG A 125 -6.67 -4.62 -17.09
N HIS A 126 -6.34 -4.14 -15.91
CA HIS A 126 -5.62 -2.89 -15.69
C HIS A 126 -4.12 -3.16 -15.62
N ASP A 127 -3.33 -2.34 -16.28
CA ASP A 127 -1.87 -2.39 -16.26
C ASP A 127 -1.32 -1.47 -15.18
N TYR A 128 -0.32 -1.96 -14.44
CA TYR A 128 0.32 -1.24 -13.33
C TYR A 128 1.83 -1.30 -13.49
N THR A 129 2.50 -0.18 -13.30
CA THR A 129 3.96 -0.03 -13.36
C THR A 129 4.57 -0.06 -11.97
N LEU A 130 5.68 -0.80 -11.79
CA LEU A 130 6.41 -0.85 -10.53
C LEU A 130 7.02 0.52 -10.20
N LYS A 131 6.69 1.04 -9.03
CA LYS A 131 7.27 2.31 -8.52
C LYS A 131 8.42 2.04 -7.56
N HIS A 132 8.25 1.14 -6.62
CA HIS A 132 9.32 0.76 -5.70
C HIS A 132 9.00 -0.58 -5.01
N ILE A 133 10.03 -1.13 -4.38
CA ILE A 133 9.92 -2.27 -3.46
C ILE A 133 10.30 -1.77 -2.08
N VAL A 134 9.52 -2.11 -1.06
CA VAL A 134 9.84 -1.81 0.33
C VAL A 134 9.87 -3.10 1.14
N PHE A 135 10.72 -3.14 2.17
CA PHE A 135 10.89 -4.30 3.04
C PHE A 135 10.44 -3.98 4.46
N ARG A 136 9.73 -4.94 5.08
CA ARG A 136 9.20 -4.87 6.43
C ARG A 136 9.77 -5.98 7.30
N ALA A 137 10.28 -5.65 8.44
CA ALA A 137 10.81 -6.60 9.42
C ALA A 137 10.33 -6.21 10.83
N PRO A 138 9.50 -7.05 11.47
CA PRO A 138 8.82 -8.23 10.92
C PRO A 138 7.79 -7.90 9.83
N SER A 139 7.13 -8.93 9.26
CA SER A 139 6.07 -8.73 8.25
C SER A 139 4.96 -7.85 8.79
N GLU A 140 4.33 -7.06 7.92
CA GLU A 140 3.13 -6.27 8.27
C GLU A 140 1.89 -7.15 8.32
N HIS A 141 1.65 -7.94 7.25
CA HIS A 141 0.58 -8.92 7.28
C HIS A 141 0.91 -10.08 8.21
N THR A 142 -0.10 -10.56 8.92
CA THR A 142 -0.04 -11.78 9.72
C THR A 142 -0.82 -12.90 9.05
N PHE A 143 -0.43 -14.13 9.35
CA PHE A 143 -1.14 -15.33 8.93
C PHE A 143 -1.56 -16.09 10.18
N GLN A 144 -2.86 -16.12 10.47
CA GLN A 144 -3.39 -16.68 11.71
C GLN A 144 -2.73 -16.08 12.96
N GLY A 145 -2.60 -14.75 12.97
CA GLY A 145 -2.03 -13.97 14.06
C GLY A 145 -0.50 -14.03 14.17
N ARG A 146 0.21 -14.66 13.22
CA ARG A 146 1.68 -14.81 13.28
C ARG A 146 2.36 -13.98 12.21
N HIS A 147 3.37 -13.23 12.62
CA HIS A 147 4.28 -12.54 11.69
C HIS A 147 5.32 -13.50 11.11
N TYR A 148 5.72 -13.23 9.89
CA TYR A 148 6.94 -13.75 9.30
C TYR A 148 8.11 -12.80 9.60
N PRO A 149 9.37 -13.28 9.53
CA PRO A 149 10.51 -12.43 9.87
C PRO A 149 10.75 -11.28 8.88
N LEU A 150 10.25 -11.40 7.66
CA LEU A 150 10.42 -10.37 6.64
C LEU A 150 9.23 -10.41 5.65
N GLU A 151 8.83 -9.25 5.14
CA GLU A 151 7.89 -9.09 4.02
C GLU A 151 8.48 -8.13 2.99
N ALA A 152 8.33 -8.44 1.70
CA ALA A 152 8.59 -7.51 0.61
C ALA A 152 7.26 -7.08 0.00
N GLN A 153 7.10 -5.79 -0.21
CA GLN A 153 5.94 -5.15 -0.83
C GLN A 153 6.39 -4.47 -2.12
N LEU A 154 5.95 -4.97 -3.25
CA LEU A 154 6.18 -4.40 -4.57
C LEU A 154 5.00 -3.46 -4.86
N VAL A 155 5.25 -2.17 -4.82
CA VAL A 155 4.23 -1.12 -4.98
C VAL A 155 4.15 -0.71 -6.44
N TYR A 156 2.97 -0.82 -7.00
CA TYR A 156 2.65 -0.52 -8.39
C TYR A 156 1.58 0.56 -8.48
N GLU A 157 1.61 1.30 -9.57
CA GLU A 157 0.64 2.37 -9.87
C GLU A 157 0.23 2.29 -11.33
N ALA A 158 -1.07 2.44 -11.59
CA ALA A 158 -1.64 2.55 -12.93
C ALA A 158 -1.62 4.00 -13.42
N ASP A 159 -1.84 4.23 -14.70
CA ASP A 159 -1.85 5.57 -15.31
C ASP A 159 -2.95 6.48 -14.75
N ASP A 160 -4.03 5.91 -14.23
CA ASP A 160 -5.13 6.62 -13.57
C ASP A 160 -4.86 6.89 -12.07
N GLY A 161 -3.67 6.53 -11.57
CA GLY A 161 -3.27 6.68 -10.18
C GLY A 161 -3.74 5.55 -9.24
N ALA A 162 -4.44 4.53 -9.74
CA ALA A 162 -4.81 3.38 -8.93
C ALA A 162 -3.58 2.63 -8.43
N LEU A 163 -3.60 2.21 -7.17
CA LEU A 163 -2.49 1.49 -6.54
C LEU A 163 -2.76 -0.01 -6.44
N ALA A 164 -1.70 -0.77 -6.68
CA ALA A 164 -1.66 -2.20 -6.37
C ALA A 164 -0.37 -2.55 -5.63
N VAL A 165 -0.45 -3.51 -4.71
CA VAL A 165 0.72 -4.03 -4.00
C VAL A 165 0.75 -5.54 -4.07
N LEU A 166 1.87 -6.07 -4.58
CA LEU A 166 2.18 -7.49 -4.46
C LEU A 166 3.02 -7.70 -3.19
N ALA A 167 2.51 -8.45 -2.24
CA ALA A 167 3.19 -8.72 -0.99
C ALA A 167 3.59 -10.20 -0.86
N THR A 168 4.81 -10.42 -0.40
CA THR A 168 5.35 -11.76 -0.16
C THR A 168 6.10 -11.79 1.16
N VAL A 169 5.93 -12.87 1.91
CA VAL A 169 6.61 -13.08 3.18
C VAL A 169 7.77 -14.06 3.02
N PHE A 170 8.75 -13.95 3.89
CA PHE A 170 9.95 -14.77 3.83
C PHE A 170 10.07 -15.71 5.03
N THR A 171 10.66 -16.87 4.78
CA THR A 171 11.01 -17.85 5.81
C THR A 171 12.46 -18.29 5.63
N PRO A 172 13.16 -18.67 6.71
CA PRO A 172 14.50 -19.25 6.61
C PRO A 172 14.54 -20.48 5.70
N GLY A 173 15.52 -20.53 4.80
CA GLY A 173 15.69 -21.63 3.85
C GLY A 173 16.82 -21.36 2.85
N HIS A 174 16.57 -21.66 1.58
CA HIS A 174 17.55 -21.46 0.51
C HIS A 174 17.87 -19.98 0.27
N SER A 175 19.08 -19.73 -0.25
CA SER A 175 19.53 -18.38 -0.59
C SER A 175 18.61 -17.70 -1.62
N ASN A 176 18.34 -16.42 -1.40
CA ASN A 176 17.60 -15.55 -2.31
C ASN A 176 18.58 -14.56 -2.97
N PRO A 177 18.77 -14.62 -4.30
CA PRO A 177 19.76 -13.78 -4.99
C PRO A 177 19.42 -12.28 -4.94
N SER A 178 18.14 -11.90 -4.93
CA SER A 178 17.76 -10.49 -4.82
C SER A 178 18.02 -9.93 -3.44
N LEU A 179 17.73 -10.68 -2.36
CA LEU A 179 18.12 -10.25 -1.01
C LEU A 179 19.65 -10.18 -0.87
N ALA A 180 20.40 -11.13 -1.46
CA ALA A 180 21.84 -11.06 -1.47
C ALA A 180 22.38 -9.80 -2.15
N ALA A 181 21.79 -9.38 -3.26
CA ALA A 181 22.18 -8.15 -3.96
C ALA A 181 21.88 -6.89 -3.12
N LEU A 182 20.70 -6.83 -2.50
CA LEU A 182 20.25 -5.70 -1.70
C LEU A 182 21.07 -5.52 -0.41
N THR A 183 21.45 -6.63 0.23
CA THR A 183 22.10 -6.63 1.54
C THR A 183 23.63 -6.74 1.51
N ARG A 184 24.22 -6.72 0.31
CA ARG A 184 25.66 -6.93 0.11
C ARG A 184 26.53 -5.94 0.88
N GLN A 185 26.09 -4.71 1.02
CA GLN A 185 26.82 -3.63 1.66
C GLN A 185 25.90 -2.86 2.60
N PRO A 186 26.41 -2.29 3.69
CA PRO A 186 25.65 -1.37 4.53
C PRO A 186 25.10 -0.19 3.73
N LEU A 187 24.00 0.36 4.20
CA LEU A 187 23.38 1.57 3.66
C LEU A 187 22.86 2.38 4.83
N ALA A 188 23.56 3.43 5.20
CA ALA A 188 23.15 4.29 6.30
C ALA A 188 21.91 5.12 5.91
N GLU A 189 21.24 5.66 6.91
CA GLU A 189 20.10 6.56 6.72
C GLU A 189 20.50 7.74 5.81
N GLY A 190 19.59 8.11 4.91
CA GLY A 190 19.80 9.15 3.88
C GLY A 190 20.64 8.71 2.69
N GLN A 191 21.31 7.57 2.76
CA GLN A 191 22.16 7.10 1.66
C GLN A 191 21.37 6.44 0.54
N ARG A 192 21.88 6.61 -0.69
CA ARG A 192 21.41 5.96 -1.91
C ARG A 192 22.56 5.22 -2.58
N ARG A 193 22.24 4.11 -3.24
CA ARG A 193 23.20 3.33 -4.01
C ARG A 193 22.53 2.60 -5.16
N VAL A 194 23.10 2.74 -6.35
CA VAL A 194 22.71 1.93 -7.51
C VAL A 194 23.30 0.52 -7.36
N LEU A 195 22.50 -0.50 -7.64
CA LEU A 195 22.98 -1.88 -7.64
C LEU A 195 23.90 -2.11 -8.84
N ASP A 196 25.03 -2.80 -8.61
CA ASP A 196 26.04 -3.08 -9.64
C ASP A 196 25.50 -3.89 -10.82
N LYS A 197 24.50 -4.75 -10.55
CA LYS A 197 23.91 -5.66 -11.54
C LYS A 197 22.40 -5.55 -11.54
N PRO A 198 21.75 -5.77 -12.70
CA PRO A 198 20.30 -5.91 -12.75
C PRO A 198 19.79 -6.97 -11.78
N MET A 199 18.68 -6.67 -11.12
CA MET A 199 18.02 -7.55 -10.16
C MET A 199 16.65 -7.97 -10.71
N GLY A 200 16.37 -9.27 -10.68
CA GLY A 200 15.06 -9.80 -11.05
C GLY A 200 14.12 -9.87 -9.86
N THR A 201 12.95 -9.27 -9.96
CA THR A 201 11.93 -9.33 -8.90
C THR A 201 11.23 -10.68 -8.82
N ARG A 202 11.33 -11.52 -9.85
CA ARG A 202 10.70 -12.84 -9.89
C ARG A 202 11.07 -13.73 -8.69
N VAL A 203 12.30 -13.63 -8.22
CA VAL A 203 12.80 -14.42 -7.08
C VAL A 203 12.36 -13.89 -5.72
N LEU A 204 11.74 -12.71 -5.68
CA LEU A 204 11.04 -12.19 -4.50
C LEU A 204 9.62 -12.76 -4.37
N LEU A 205 9.14 -13.50 -5.37
CA LEU A 205 7.81 -14.10 -5.36
C LEU A 205 7.89 -15.63 -5.31
N PRO A 206 6.87 -16.31 -4.76
CA PRO A 206 6.88 -17.77 -4.70
C PRO A 206 6.85 -18.40 -6.11
N ARG A 207 7.31 -19.64 -6.21
CA ARG A 207 7.32 -20.38 -7.50
C ARG A 207 5.93 -20.57 -8.06
N ARG A 208 4.99 -20.96 -7.22
CA ARG A 208 3.55 -20.96 -7.51
C ARG A 208 2.96 -19.69 -6.95
N LEU A 209 1.95 -19.17 -7.61
CA LEU A 209 1.39 -17.85 -7.32
C LEU A 209 -0.05 -17.90 -6.72
N PRO A 210 -0.43 -18.89 -5.90
CA PRO A 210 -1.69 -18.77 -5.16
C PRO A 210 -1.57 -17.59 -4.21
N HIS A 211 -2.61 -16.77 -4.18
CA HIS A 211 -2.59 -15.52 -3.42
C HIS A 211 -3.98 -15.15 -2.93
N LEU A 212 -3.98 -14.25 -1.96
CA LEU A 212 -5.18 -13.60 -1.45
C LEU A 212 -5.31 -12.22 -2.09
N ARG A 213 -6.51 -11.92 -2.61
CA ARG A 213 -6.91 -10.61 -3.13
C ARG A 213 -7.80 -9.92 -2.11
N LEU A 214 -7.51 -8.67 -1.82
CA LEU A 214 -8.33 -7.83 -0.95
C LEU A 214 -8.10 -6.34 -1.24
N ASN A 215 -9.10 -5.52 -0.98
CA ASN A 215 -8.93 -4.08 -0.92
C ASN A 215 -8.36 -3.66 0.44
N GLY A 216 -7.48 -2.68 0.42
CA GLY A 216 -6.84 -2.16 1.62
C GLY A 216 -6.38 -0.72 1.47
N SER A 217 -5.33 -0.38 2.18
CA SER A 217 -4.71 0.94 2.16
C SER A 217 -3.20 0.84 1.99
N LEU A 218 -2.55 1.98 1.79
CA LEU A 218 -1.14 2.11 2.13
C LEU A 218 -0.93 1.84 3.62
N THR A 219 0.19 1.23 3.97
CA THR A 219 0.56 0.90 5.37
C THR A 219 1.42 1.96 6.03
N THR A 220 1.63 3.08 5.35
CA THR A 220 2.31 4.28 5.85
C THR A 220 1.41 5.50 5.66
N PRO A 221 1.59 6.59 6.40
CA PRO A 221 0.92 7.84 6.11
C PRO A 221 1.00 8.19 4.61
N PRO A 222 -0.08 8.68 4.03
CA PRO A 222 -1.35 9.10 4.60
C PRO A 222 -2.41 8.00 4.75
N CYS A 223 -2.03 6.71 4.65
CA CYS A 223 -2.90 5.54 4.79
C CYS A 223 -4.06 5.53 3.77
N THR A 224 -3.79 6.01 2.56
CA THR A 224 -4.76 6.10 1.45
C THR A 224 -5.40 4.74 1.18
N GLU A 225 -6.73 4.71 1.19
CA GLU A 225 -7.52 3.50 0.89
C GLU A 225 -7.69 3.31 -0.63
N GLY A 226 -8.21 2.15 -1.03
CA GLY A 226 -8.41 1.80 -2.45
C GLY A 226 -7.24 1.03 -3.05
N VAL A 227 -6.27 0.60 -2.25
CA VAL A 227 -5.14 -0.20 -2.70
C VAL A 227 -5.56 -1.64 -2.97
N ASN A 228 -5.25 -2.13 -4.16
CA ASN A 228 -5.50 -3.51 -4.58
C ASN A 228 -4.35 -4.41 -4.10
N TRP A 229 -4.57 -5.16 -3.04
CA TRP A 229 -3.58 -6.07 -2.46
C TRP A 229 -3.65 -7.46 -3.09
N VAL A 230 -2.48 -7.96 -3.45
CA VAL A 230 -2.21 -9.34 -3.88
C VAL A 230 -1.19 -9.92 -2.92
N VAL A 231 -1.62 -10.69 -1.93
CA VAL A 231 -0.73 -11.24 -0.90
C VAL A 231 -0.52 -12.73 -1.14
N PHE A 232 0.71 -13.11 -1.46
CA PHE A 232 1.03 -14.51 -1.71
C PHE A 232 0.99 -15.33 -0.42
N ASN A 233 0.26 -16.44 -0.45
CA ASN A 233 0.07 -17.30 0.72
C ASN A 233 1.17 -18.34 0.91
N GLN A 234 2.14 -18.42 -0.01
CA GLN A 234 3.33 -19.26 0.10
C GLN A 234 4.55 -18.38 0.39
N PRO A 235 5.30 -18.64 1.49
CA PRO A 235 6.49 -17.88 1.78
C PRO A 235 7.61 -18.17 0.78
N VAL A 236 8.41 -17.16 0.51
CA VAL A 236 9.66 -17.25 -0.23
C VAL A 236 10.78 -17.59 0.76
N GLN A 237 11.75 -18.37 0.31
CA GLN A 237 12.90 -18.70 1.14
C GLN A 237 14.03 -17.69 0.95
N ALA A 238 14.71 -17.39 2.07
CA ALA A 238 15.97 -16.70 2.13
C ALA A 238 16.81 -17.31 3.26
N THR A 239 18.12 -17.22 3.20
CA THR A 239 18.92 -17.70 4.34
C THR A 239 18.65 -16.83 5.57
N ARG A 240 18.80 -17.41 6.76
CA ARG A 240 18.69 -16.66 8.02
C ARG A 240 19.59 -15.42 7.99
N ALA A 241 20.83 -15.56 7.53
CA ALA A 241 21.77 -14.45 7.42
C ALA A 241 21.30 -13.33 6.50
N GLN A 242 20.62 -13.65 5.39
CA GLN A 242 20.05 -12.64 4.47
C GLN A 242 18.87 -11.89 5.12
N ILE A 243 17.98 -12.60 5.82
CA ILE A 243 16.87 -12.00 6.54
C ILE A 243 17.41 -11.06 7.64
N GLU A 244 18.36 -11.53 8.44
CA GLU A 244 19.00 -10.73 9.48
C GLU A 244 19.76 -9.52 8.90
N ALA A 245 20.43 -9.67 7.76
CA ALA A 245 21.11 -8.58 7.09
C ALA A 245 20.11 -7.49 6.63
N MET A 246 18.96 -7.89 6.08
CA MET A 246 17.90 -6.93 5.71
C MET A 246 17.32 -6.26 6.96
N THR A 247 17.06 -7.00 8.03
CA THR A 247 16.58 -6.44 9.30
C THR A 247 17.57 -5.43 9.88
N ARG A 248 18.88 -5.70 9.82
CA ARG A 248 19.91 -4.72 10.23
C ARG A 248 19.94 -3.49 9.36
N LEU A 249 19.73 -3.62 8.04
CA LEU A 249 19.63 -2.45 7.14
C LEU A 249 18.42 -1.59 7.44
N ILE A 250 17.30 -2.19 7.82
CA ILE A 250 16.07 -1.49 8.24
C ILE A 250 16.31 -0.77 9.59
N GLY A 251 17.10 -1.36 10.47
CA GLY A 251 17.56 -0.77 11.73
C GLY A 251 16.59 -0.91 12.89
N GLN A 252 15.30 -0.86 12.67
CA GLN A 252 14.23 -0.95 13.68
C GLN A 252 12.99 -1.65 13.11
N PRO A 253 12.09 -2.19 13.94
CA PRO A 253 10.81 -2.69 13.47
C PRO A 253 10.06 -1.60 12.72
N ASN A 254 9.66 -1.90 11.48
CA ASN A 254 9.01 -0.95 10.58
C ASN A 254 7.69 -1.48 10.01
N ASN A 255 6.96 -2.21 10.81
CA ASN A 255 5.65 -2.75 10.50
C ASN A 255 4.54 -2.00 11.24
N ARG A 256 3.52 -1.58 10.51
CA ARG A 256 2.30 -1.03 11.10
C ARG A 256 1.55 -2.16 11.82
N PRO A 257 0.93 -1.91 12.99
CA PRO A 257 0.04 -2.88 13.64
C PRO A 257 -1.10 -3.33 12.70
N VAL A 258 -1.52 -4.58 12.88
CA VAL A 258 -2.63 -5.18 12.14
C VAL A 258 -3.92 -4.39 12.36
N GLN A 259 -4.64 -4.13 11.27
CA GLN A 259 -5.89 -3.37 11.26
C GLN A 259 -7.11 -4.30 11.19
N PRO A 260 -8.25 -3.88 11.72
CA PRO A 260 -9.48 -4.65 11.65
C PRO A 260 -9.89 -4.95 10.20
N ALA A 261 -10.21 -6.18 9.91
CA ALA A 261 -10.63 -6.58 8.56
C ALA A 261 -12.04 -6.08 8.19
N HIS A 262 -12.91 -5.73 9.17
CA HIS A 262 -14.28 -5.21 8.96
C HIS A 262 -15.11 -6.03 7.97
N ARG A 263 -15.00 -7.37 8.01
CA ARG A 263 -15.69 -8.32 7.10
C ARG A 263 -15.36 -8.11 5.62
N ARG A 264 -14.19 -7.56 5.31
CA ARG A 264 -13.74 -7.42 3.91
C ARG A 264 -13.70 -8.76 3.19
N LEU A 265 -14.06 -8.72 1.92
CA LEU A 265 -13.89 -9.86 1.04
C LEU A 265 -12.40 -10.15 0.84
N MET A 266 -12.00 -11.39 1.15
CA MET A 266 -10.67 -11.94 0.84
C MET A 266 -10.86 -13.10 -0.12
N VAL A 267 -10.38 -12.93 -1.35
CA VAL A 267 -10.53 -13.94 -2.40
C VAL A 267 -9.22 -14.70 -2.55
N GLU A 268 -9.24 -16.00 -2.32
CA GLU A 268 -8.10 -16.86 -2.64
C GLU A 268 -8.13 -17.23 -4.12
N GLU A 269 -7.13 -16.81 -4.88
CA GLU A 269 -6.92 -17.20 -6.27
C GLU A 269 -5.82 -18.27 -6.34
N THR A 270 -6.12 -19.44 -6.94
CA THR A 270 -5.26 -20.63 -6.84
C THR A 270 -4.53 -21.01 -8.13
N ARG A 271 -4.64 -20.20 -9.17
CA ARG A 271 -4.04 -20.54 -10.49
C ARG A 271 -3.22 -19.41 -11.06
#